data_e006ce987a671fb5f1af3be19405b71f
#
_entry.id   e006ce987a671fb5f1af3be19405b71f
#
_cell.length_a   1.000
_cell.length_b   1.000
_cell.length_c   1.000
_cell.angle_alpha   90.00
_cell.angle_beta   90.00
_cell.angle_gamma   90.00
#
_symmetry.space_group_name_H-M   'P 1'
#
loop_
_entity.id
_entity.type
_entity.pdbx_description
1 polymer ?
#
loop_
_entity_poly.entity_id
_entity_poly.type
_entity_poly.pdbx_seq_one_letter_code
_entity_poly.pdbx_strand_id
1 'polypeptide(L)'
;GLDENGELDGRFYDNAMDPLYESIKAPDREELKEMMLEACKELNRYGVTSSQTDDYCVYRSIPYSEVNEAYKELEAEGKLTVRVYEQCNFTEPEQLRQFLADGNMTGKGTDHFKIGPLKLLGDGALGGRTAYLSKGYADDPDNHGFPLFSKETMQALVSCANAAGMQIATHAIGDACLDMVLDCYENALKEHPRTDHRHGIVHCQASRADQLERIEKMNLHVYAQSIFLDYDNHIVEQRLGKELASTSYNWKTLKDHGVSVSNGTDCPVELPDALAGMQCAVTRTSLHDHVGPYLPEQAFSVKEALDSYTIESAKGS
;
A
#
# COMPACT_ATOMS: atom_id res chain seq x y z
N GLY A 1 -13.53 1.19 -20.52
CA GLY A 1 -14.82 0.53 -20.42
C GLY A 1 -15.66 0.69 -21.67
N LEU A 2 -16.75 -0.06 -21.76
CA LEU A 2 -17.76 0.06 -22.82
C LEU A 2 -19.10 0.41 -22.15
N ASP A 3 -19.90 1.23 -22.83
CA ASP A 3 -21.27 1.52 -22.44
C ASP A 3 -22.25 0.37 -22.84
N GLU A 4 -23.54 0.53 -22.55
CA GLU A 4 -24.59 -0.43 -22.88
C GLU A 4 -24.76 -0.72 -24.39
N ASN A 5 -24.23 0.15 -25.26
CA ASN A 5 -24.25 0.01 -26.69
C ASN A 5 -22.95 -0.59 -27.27
N GLY A 6 -21.95 -0.86 -26.40
CA GLY A 6 -20.65 -1.35 -26.78
C GLY A 6 -19.68 -0.25 -27.27
N GLU A 7 -20.01 1.02 -27.08
CA GLU A 7 -19.13 2.15 -27.37
C GLU A 7 -18.20 2.46 -26.20
N LEU A 8 -17.04 3.04 -26.47
CA LEU A 8 -16.10 3.42 -25.41
C LEU A 8 -16.71 4.48 -24.48
N ASP A 9 -16.77 4.20 -23.18
CA ASP A 9 -17.31 5.11 -22.16
C ASP A 9 -16.29 6.11 -21.60
N GLY A 10 -15.06 6.07 -22.07
CA GLY A 10 -13.96 6.93 -21.62
C GLY A 10 -13.36 6.55 -20.27
N ARG A 11 -13.76 5.42 -19.67
CA ARG A 11 -13.22 4.93 -18.40
C ARG A 11 -12.10 3.93 -18.64
N PHE A 12 -11.00 4.15 -17.96
CA PHE A 12 -9.82 3.28 -17.98
C PHE A 12 -9.56 2.79 -16.56
N TYR A 13 -9.32 1.49 -16.40
CA TYR A 13 -9.06 0.86 -15.11
C TYR A 13 -7.73 0.12 -15.16
N ASP A 14 -6.99 0.16 -14.06
CA ASP A 14 -5.74 -0.58 -13.86
C ASP A 14 -4.78 -0.46 -15.07
N ASN A 15 -4.28 -1.55 -15.60
CA ASN A 15 -3.33 -1.56 -16.72
C ASN A 15 -3.87 -0.94 -18.03
N ALA A 16 -5.18 -0.75 -18.16
CA ALA A 16 -5.74 -0.02 -19.30
C ALA A 16 -5.36 1.48 -19.31
N MET A 17 -4.87 2.01 -18.20
CA MET A 17 -4.33 3.37 -18.09
C MET A 17 -2.87 3.49 -18.61
N ASP A 18 -2.14 2.39 -18.73
CA ASP A 18 -0.73 2.39 -19.13
C ASP A 18 -0.46 3.17 -20.42
N PRO A 19 -1.23 2.99 -21.52
CA PRO A 19 -1.00 3.78 -22.75
C PRO A 19 -1.17 5.29 -22.56
N LEU A 20 -2.02 5.72 -21.59
CA LEU A 20 -2.18 7.13 -21.28
C LEU A 20 -0.94 7.65 -20.54
N TYR A 21 -0.47 6.92 -19.52
CA TYR A 21 0.74 7.30 -18.78
C TYR A 21 1.98 7.30 -19.68
N GLU A 22 2.12 6.33 -20.57
CA GLU A 22 3.22 6.27 -21.54
C GLU A 22 3.22 7.44 -22.54
N SER A 23 2.06 8.06 -22.80
CA SER A 23 1.94 9.23 -23.67
C SER A 23 2.38 10.53 -22.99
N ILE A 24 2.49 10.55 -21.66
CA ILE A 24 2.93 11.72 -20.90
C ILE A 24 4.46 11.82 -20.99
N LYS A 25 4.95 12.98 -21.40
CA LYS A 25 6.39 13.23 -21.42
C LYS A 25 6.94 13.12 -19.99
N ALA A 26 7.92 12.25 -19.79
CA ALA A 26 8.61 12.18 -18.51
C ALA A 26 9.33 13.50 -18.19
N PRO A 27 9.27 13.97 -16.93
CA PRO A 27 10.00 15.16 -16.51
C PRO A 27 11.51 14.93 -16.57
N ASP A 28 12.27 15.99 -16.77
CA ASP A 28 13.70 15.95 -16.49
C ASP A 28 13.96 16.05 -14.97
N ARG A 29 15.22 15.96 -14.55
CA ARG A 29 15.58 15.94 -13.12
C ARG A 29 15.15 17.21 -12.38
N GLU A 30 15.27 18.38 -12.97
CA GLU A 30 14.86 19.63 -12.34
C GLU A 30 13.31 19.71 -12.22
N GLU A 31 12.60 19.34 -13.27
CA GLU A 31 11.13 19.21 -13.24
C GLU A 31 10.69 18.21 -12.17
N LEU A 32 11.39 17.06 -12.05
CA LEU A 32 11.11 16.06 -11.02
C LEU A 32 11.33 16.61 -9.59
N LYS A 33 12.44 17.34 -9.37
CA LYS A 33 12.70 18.02 -8.10
C LYS A 33 11.63 19.05 -7.74
N GLU A 34 11.16 19.82 -8.71
CA GLU A 34 10.06 20.78 -8.53
C GLU A 34 8.77 20.06 -8.09
N MET A 35 8.42 18.93 -8.74
CA MET A 35 7.25 18.12 -8.37
C MET A 35 7.38 17.57 -6.93
N MET A 36 8.55 17.03 -6.56
CA MET A 36 8.82 16.54 -5.21
C MET A 36 8.69 17.66 -4.17
N LEU A 37 9.16 18.86 -4.46
CA LEU A 37 9.02 20.01 -3.55
C LEU A 37 7.57 20.45 -3.38
N GLU A 38 6.77 20.46 -4.43
CA GLU A 38 5.33 20.77 -4.32
C GLU A 38 4.61 19.70 -3.50
N ALA A 39 4.92 18.42 -3.70
CA ALA A 39 4.40 17.33 -2.86
C ALA A 39 4.78 17.51 -1.38
N CYS A 40 6.05 17.85 -1.09
CA CYS A 40 6.49 18.13 0.28
C CYS A 40 5.73 19.31 0.91
N LYS A 41 5.48 20.38 0.15
CA LYS A 41 4.69 21.53 0.64
C LYS A 41 3.26 21.13 0.99
N GLU A 42 2.64 20.33 0.13
CA GLU A 42 1.28 19.84 0.39
C GLU A 42 1.25 18.93 1.62
N LEU A 43 2.15 17.97 1.74
CA LEU A 43 2.30 17.12 2.92
C LEU A 43 2.50 17.94 4.20
N ASN A 44 3.37 18.96 4.17
CA ASN A 44 3.61 19.84 5.32
C ASN A 44 2.37 20.65 5.72
N ARG A 45 1.49 21.04 4.77
CA ARG A 45 0.21 21.73 5.09
C ARG A 45 -0.68 20.88 5.97
N TYR A 46 -0.63 19.56 5.83
CA TYR A 46 -1.35 18.59 6.67
C TYR A 46 -0.56 18.13 7.90
N GLY A 47 0.63 18.70 8.13
CA GLY A 47 1.47 18.36 9.28
C GLY A 47 2.27 17.06 9.11
N VAL A 48 2.30 16.49 7.91
CA VAL A 48 3.08 15.29 7.60
C VAL A 48 4.56 15.66 7.49
N THR A 49 5.40 14.97 8.26
CA THR A 49 6.86 15.19 8.31
C THR A 49 7.68 13.98 7.88
N SER A 50 7.01 12.84 7.64
CA SER A 50 7.61 11.62 7.12
C SER A 50 6.59 10.90 6.26
N SER A 51 7.00 10.41 5.09
CA SER A 51 6.16 9.67 4.15
C SER A 51 6.87 8.43 3.65
N GLN A 52 6.09 7.37 3.47
CA GLN A 52 6.49 6.23 2.66
C GLN A 52 5.80 6.39 1.31
N THR A 53 6.57 6.34 0.23
CA THR A 53 6.10 6.62 -1.13
C THR A 53 6.68 5.60 -2.11
N ASP A 54 6.06 5.40 -3.27
CA ASP A 54 6.52 4.46 -4.30
C ASP A 54 6.74 5.15 -5.65
N ASP A 55 7.60 6.16 -5.64
CA ASP A 55 7.82 7.07 -6.76
C ASP A 55 8.42 6.41 -8.02
N TYR A 56 9.03 5.22 -7.88
CA TYR A 56 9.59 4.49 -9.04
C TYR A 56 8.53 4.03 -10.04
N CYS A 57 7.27 3.91 -9.63
CA CYS A 57 6.19 3.48 -10.53
C CYS A 57 5.48 4.63 -11.27
N VAL A 58 5.69 5.89 -10.86
CA VAL A 58 4.98 7.06 -11.41
C VAL A 58 5.35 7.30 -12.87
N TYR A 59 6.64 7.26 -13.17
CA TYR A 59 7.16 7.39 -14.54
C TYR A 59 8.06 6.21 -14.86
N ARG A 60 7.52 5.15 -15.45
CA ARG A 60 8.27 3.91 -15.76
C ARG A 60 9.49 4.11 -16.65
N SER A 61 9.55 5.23 -17.40
CA SER A 61 10.69 5.61 -18.24
C SER A 61 11.83 6.29 -17.47
N ILE A 62 11.60 6.69 -16.22
CA ILE A 62 12.63 7.29 -15.37
C ILE A 62 13.31 6.18 -14.57
N PRO A 63 14.63 5.98 -14.69
CA PRO A 63 15.34 5.01 -13.86
C PRO A 63 15.26 5.39 -12.39
N TYR A 64 15.15 4.40 -11.49
CA TYR A 64 15.15 4.63 -10.05
C TYR A 64 16.37 5.45 -9.56
N SER A 65 17.50 5.37 -10.27
CA SER A 65 18.69 6.17 -9.95
C SER A 65 18.45 7.66 -10.09
N GLU A 66 17.64 8.10 -11.07
CA GLU A 66 17.30 9.51 -11.24
C GLU A 66 16.40 10.01 -10.11
N VAL A 67 15.43 9.21 -9.68
CA VAL A 67 14.57 9.52 -8.53
C VAL A 67 15.42 9.65 -7.25
N ASN A 68 16.32 8.70 -7.02
CA ASN A 68 17.21 8.72 -5.87
C ASN A 68 18.15 9.93 -5.86
N GLU A 69 18.72 10.30 -7.01
CA GLU A 69 19.60 11.46 -7.11
C GLU A 69 18.80 12.76 -6.91
N ALA A 70 17.58 12.88 -7.43
CA ALA A 70 16.71 14.03 -7.19
C ALA A 70 16.48 14.26 -5.67
N TYR A 71 16.15 13.21 -4.92
CA TYR A 71 16.01 13.32 -3.45
C TYR A 71 17.29 13.70 -2.74
N LYS A 72 18.43 13.10 -3.11
CA LYS A 72 19.74 13.43 -2.53
C LYS A 72 20.16 14.87 -2.81
N GLU A 73 19.92 15.37 -4.00
CA GLU A 73 20.19 16.77 -4.36
C GLU A 73 19.31 17.72 -3.53
N LEU A 74 17.99 17.44 -3.41
CA LEU A 74 17.07 18.24 -2.60
C LEU A 74 17.47 18.25 -1.11
N GLU A 75 17.95 17.13 -0.58
CA GLU A 75 18.47 17.07 0.77
C GLU A 75 19.76 17.89 0.92
N ALA A 76 20.71 17.72 -0.01
CA ALA A 76 21.97 18.47 0.00
C ALA A 76 21.75 19.99 -0.12
N GLU A 77 20.71 20.40 -0.84
CA GLU A 77 20.25 21.79 -0.95
C GLU A 77 19.49 22.28 0.30
N GLY A 78 19.21 21.40 1.27
CA GLY A 78 18.42 21.71 2.47
C GLY A 78 16.94 22.02 2.19
N LYS A 79 16.42 21.52 1.07
CA LYS A 79 15.06 21.77 0.61
C LYS A 79 14.08 20.64 0.94
N LEU A 80 14.55 19.41 1.18
CA LEU A 80 13.72 18.27 1.51
C LEU A 80 13.16 18.38 2.93
N THR A 81 11.91 18.78 3.07
CA THR A 81 11.26 19.08 4.35
C THR A 81 10.48 17.90 4.93
N VAL A 82 10.28 16.85 4.15
CA VAL A 82 9.65 15.58 4.55
C VAL A 82 10.70 14.49 4.50
N ARG A 83 10.71 13.61 5.50
CA ARG A 83 11.54 12.40 5.45
C ARG A 83 10.85 11.39 4.54
N VAL A 84 11.59 10.89 3.57
CA VAL A 84 11.10 9.97 2.55
C VAL A 84 11.68 8.58 2.78
N TYR A 85 10.81 7.58 2.84
CA TYR A 85 11.14 6.16 2.86
C TYR A 85 10.59 5.55 1.57
N GLU A 86 11.47 5.39 0.57
CA GLU A 86 11.11 5.02 -0.79
C GLU A 86 10.74 3.54 -0.90
N GLN A 87 9.50 3.24 -1.19
CA GLN A 87 9.02 1.90 -1.49
C GLN A 87 9.39 1.54 -2.93
N CYS A 88 10.33 0.61 -3.07
CA CYS A 88 10.94 0.29 -4.35
C CYS A 88 10.06 -0.63 -5.18
N ASN A 89 9.36 -0.10 -6.17
CA ASN A 89 8.47 -0.88 -7.03
C ASN A 89 9.25 -1.55 -8.17
N PHE A 90 9.29 -2.89 -8.15
CA PHE A 90 9.85 -3.72 -9.23
C PHE A 90 8.88 -4.85 -9.56
N THR A 91 8.61 -5.04 -10.86
CA THR A 91 7.71 -6.09 -11.34
C THR A 91 8.44 -7.33 -11.86
N GLU A 92 9.75 -7.21 -12.11
CA GLU A 92 10.57 -8.29 -12.66
C GLU A 92 11.72 -8.66 -11.70
N PRO A 93 11.95 -9.95 -11.42
CA PRO A 93 13.02 -10.37 -10.52
C PRO A 93 14.42 -9.90 -10.95
N GLU A 94 14.66 -9.73 -12.25
CA GLU A 94 15.95 -9.28 -12.76
C GLU A 94 16.21 -7.81 -12.43
N GLN A 95 15.19 -6.96 -12.50
CA GLN A 95 15.28 -5.55 -12.10
C GLN A 95 15.64 -5.42 -10.62
N LEU A 96 15.00 -6.23 -9.76
CA LEU A 96 15.33 -6.27 -8.34
C LEU A 96 16.76 -6.75 -8.08
N ARG A 97 17.20 -7.80 -8.78
CA ARG A 97 18.60 -8.29 -8.67
C ARG A 97 19.61 -7.21 -9.05
N GLN A 98 19.35 -6.47 -10.12
CA GLN A 98 20.22 -5.37 -10.53
C GLN A 98 20.23 -4.26 -9.48
N PHE A 99 19.08 -3.86 -8.96
CA PHE A 99 18.96 -2.86 -7.89
C PHE A 99 19.78 -3.24 -6.65
N LEU A 100 19.70 -4.50 -6.24
CA LEU A 100 20.49 -5.04 -5.12
C LEU A 100 21.99 -5.10 -5.45
N ALA A 101 22.35 -5.48 -6.68
CA ALA A 101 23.75 -5.52 -7.14
C ALA A 101 24.38 -4.12 -7.17
N ASP A 102 23.60 -3.07 -7.44
CA ASP A 102 24.02 -1.67 -7.35
C ASP A 102 24.19 -1.21 -5.88
N GLY A 103 24.03 -2.13 -4.95
CA GLY A 103 24.24 -1.94 -3.52
C GLY A 103 23.09 -1.21 -2.83
N ASN A 104 21.89 -1.20 -3.41
CA ASN A 104 20.69 -0.66 -2.78
C ASN A 104 20.03 -1.74 -1.89
N MET A 105 19.50 -1.30 -0.75
CA MET A 105 18.76 -2.18 0.17
C MET A 105 18.02 -1.35 1.20
N THR A 106 17.04 -1.94 1.84
CA THR A 106 16.28 -1.31 2.92
C THR A 106 17.20 -0.67 3.97
N GLY A 107 16.89 0.57 4.34
CA GLY A 107 17.60 1.36 5.34
C GLY A 107 18.82 2.11 4.81
N LYS A 108 19.24 1.86 3.56
CA LYS A 108 20.34 2.64 2.94
C LYS A 108 19.86 4.05 2.60
N GLY A 109 20.63 5.03 2.96
CA GLY A 109 20.35 6.45 2.70
C GLY A 109 20.81 7.36 3.82
N THR A 110 20.03 8.40 4.05
CA THR A 110 20.32 9.49 5.00
C THR A 110 19.19 9.62 6.02
N ASP A 111 19.16 10.71 6.79
CA ASP A 111 18.07 10.98 7.73
C ASP A 111 16.79 11.48 7.03
N HIS A 112 16.90 12.00 5.80
CA HIS A 112 15.75 12.52 5.06
C HIS A 112 15.34 11.66 3.86
N PHE A 113 16.26 10.87 3.30
CA PHE A 113 15.94 9.95 2.22
C PHE A 113 16.53 8.57 2.47
N LYS A 114 15.69 7.55 2.55
CA LYS A 114 16.08 6.15 2.70
C LYS A 114 15.37 5.26 1.70
N ILE A 115 16.11 4.26 1.25
CA ILE A 115 15.55 3.10 0.54
C ILE A 115 14.70 2.31 1.53
N GLY A 116 13.47 2.07 1.17
CA GLY A 116 12.46 1.34 1.93
C GLY A 116 12.31 -0.12 1.50
N PRO A 117 11.08 -0.67 1.58
CA PRO A 117 10.79 -2.04 1.17
C PRO A 117 10.73 -2.22 -0.35
N LEU A 118 10.87 -3.47 -0.79
CA LEU A 118 10.31 -3.87 -2.08
C LEU A 118 8.78 -3.66 -2.01
N LYS A 119 8.23 -2.85 -2.92
CA LYS A 119 6.78 -2.64 -3.06
C LYS A 119 6.23 -3.50 -4.18
N LEU A 120 5.19 -4.26 -3.87
CA LEU A 120 4.44 -5.04 -4.86
C LEU A 120 2.96 -4.61 -4.83
N LEU A 121 2.35 -4.52 -6.00
CA LEU A 121 0.91 -4.34 -6.17
C LEU A 121 0.33 -5.72 -6.47
N GLY A 122 -0.31 -6.36 -5.48
CA GLY A 122 -0.76 -7.75 -5.59
C GLY A 122 -2.04 -7.91 -6.40
N ASP A 123 -2.98 -6.98 -6.26
CA ASP A 123 -4.27 -6.96 -6.95
C ASP A 123 -4.76 -5.53 -7.19
N GLY A 124 -6.01 -5.36 -7.59
CA GLY A 124 -6.64 -4.07 -7.82
C GLY A 124 -7.41 -3.54 -6.61
N ALA A 125 -8.52 -2.81 -6.83
CA ALA A 125 -9.29 -2.08 -5.83
C ALA A 125 -10.69 -2.66 -5.61
N LEU A 126 -11.21 -2.56 -4.37
CA LEU A 126 -12.55 -3.03 -4.00
C LEU A 126 -13.65 -2.28 -4.77
N GLY A 127 -13.57 -0.96 -4.83
CA GLY A 127 -14.55 -0.11 -5.53
C GLY A 127 -14.65 -0.42 -7.01
N GLY A 128 -13.52 -0.67 -7.67
CA GLY A 128 -13.41 -1.03 -9.09
C GLY A 128 -13.77 -2.47 -9.44
N ARG A 129 -14.01 -3.34 -8.45
CA ARG A 129 -14.18 -4.79 -8.58
C ARG A 129 -13.00 -5.48 -9.27
N THR A 130 -11.79 -5.01 -8.98
CA THR A 130 -10.53 -5.59 -9.47
C THR A 130 -9.69 -6.21 -8.36
N ALA A 131 -10.06 -6.01 -7.08
CA ALA A 131 -9.46 -6.75 -5.98
C ALA A 131 -9.73 -8.25 -6.11
N TYR A 132 -8.70 -9.09 -5.90
CA TYR A 132 -8.79 -10.53 -6.16
C TYR A 132 -9.42 -11.26 -4.99
N LEU A 133 -10.66 -11.72 -5.18
CA LEU A 133 -11.49 -12.40 -4.18
C LEU A 133 -11.52 -13.92 -4.39
N SER A 134 -11.54 -14.68 -3.30
CA SER A 134 -11.68 -16.14 -3.31
C SER A 134 -13.07 -16.58 -3.76
N LYS A 135 -14.10 -15.81 -3.42
CA LYS A 135 -15.47 -15.90 -3.97
C LYS A 135 -15.70 -14.67 -4.86
N GLY A 136 -16.57 -14.78 -5.87
CA GLY A 136 -16.96 -13.63 -6.68
C GLY A 136 -17.55 -12.50 -5.85
N TYR A 137 -17.54 -11.28 -6.40
CA TYR A 137 -18.19 -10.14 -5.78
C TYR A 137 -19.67 -10.43 -5.51
N ALA A 138 -20.19 -10.04 -4.36
CA ALA A 138 -21.58 -10.37 -4.01
C ALA A 138 -22.62 -9.71 -4.95
N ASP A 139 -22.28 -8.60 -5.56
CA ASP A 139 -23.07 -7.88 -6.56
C ASP A 139 -22.64 -8.17 -8.02
N ASP A 140 -21.64 -9.04 -8.23
CA ASP A 140 -21.15 -9.49 -9.54
C ASP A 140 -20.46 -10.86 -9.38
N PRO A 141 -21.24 -11.95 -9.18
CA PRO A 141 -20.69 -13.24 -8.71
C PRO A 141 -19.73 -13.94 -9.68
N ASP A 142 -19.78 -13.62 -10.95
CA ASP A 142 -18.87 -14.18 -11.97
C ASP A 142 -17.53 -13.43 -12.03
N ASN A 143 -17.43 -12.28 -11.39
CA ASN A 143 -16.24 -11.47 -11.31
C ASN A 143 -15.51 -11.73 -9.98
N HIS A 144 -14.28 -12.19 -10.07
CA HIS A 144 -13.40 -12.43 -8.92
C HIS A 144 -12.29 -11.38 -8.78
N GLY A 145 -12.26 -10.35 -9.63
CA GLY A 145 -11.06 -9.55 -9.78
C GLY A 145 -9.90 -10.39 -10.36
N PHE A 146 -8.67 -9.92 -10.16
CA PHE A 146 -7.50 -10.63 -10.69
C PHE A 146 -6.22 -10.26 -9.93
N PRO A 147 -5.25 -11.20 -9.83
CA PRO A 147 -3.93 -10.89 -9.32
C PRO A 147 -3.11 -10.17 -10.41
N LEU A 148 -2.26 -9.21 -10.01
CA LEU A 148 -1.35 -8.51 -10.93
C LEU A 148 -0.06 -9.28 -11.21
N PHE A 149 0.23 -10.32 -10.43
CA PHE A 149 1.37 -11.21 -10.61
C PHE A 149 0.92 -12.67 -10.68
N SER A 150 1.64 -13.48 -11.43
CA SER A 150 1.59 -14.94 -11.18
C SER A 150 2.19 -15.23 -9.81
N LYS A 151 1.76 -16.33 -9.18
CA LYS A 151 2.30 -16.75 -7.88
C LYS A 151 3.82 -17.01 -7.97
N GLU A 152 4.28 -17.52 -9.08
CA GLU A 152 5.70 -17.83 -9.34
C GLU A 152 6.54 -16.55 -9.40
N THR A 153 6.06 -15.52 -10.10
CA THR A 153 6.76 -14.24 -10.19
C THR A 153 6.80 -13.54 -8.84
N MET A 154 5.66 -13.49 -8.12
CA MET A 154 5.61 -12.92 -6.78
C MET A 154 6.55 -13.67 -5.83
N GLN A 155 6.55 -15.01 -5.83
CA GLN A 155 7.46 -15.81 -5.01
C GLN A 155 8.92 -15.51 -5.30
N ALA A 156 9.29 -15.39 -6.58
CA ALA A 156 10.66 -15.09 -6.98
C ALA A 156 11.13 -13.72 -6.48
N LEU A 157 10.27 -12.68 -6.58
CA LEU A 157 10.54 -11.35 -6.06
C LEU A 157 10.67 -11.35 -4.54
N VAL A 158 9.70 -11.96 -3.84
CA VAL A 158 9.66 -12.04 -2.38
C VAL A 158 10.88 -12.83 -1.84
N SER A 159 11.19 -14.00 -2.40
CA SER A 159 12.35 -14.78 -1.98
C SER A 159 13.66 -14.04 -2.21
N CYS A 160 13.81 -13.36 -3.36
CA CYS A 160 14.99 -12.55 -3.66
C CYS A 160 15.18 -11.41 -2.65
N ALA A 161 14.13 -10.64 -2.38
CA ALA A 161 14.17 -9.52 -1.42
C ALA A 161 14.48 -10.01 0.01
N ASN A 162 13.78 -11.05 0.47
CA ASN A 162 13.97 -11.60 1.81
C ASN A 162 15.39 -12.14 2.01
N ALA A 163 15.92 -12.90 1.04
CA ALA A 163 17.29 -13.44 1.08
C ALA A 163 18.35 -12.32 1.13
N ALA A 164 18.11 -11.22 0.44
CA ALA A 164 18.99 -10.05 0.45
C ALA A 164 18.87 -9.20 1.73
N GLY A 165 17.95 -9.51 2.64
CA GLY A 165 17.72 -8.69 3.84
C GLY A 165 16.78 -7.49 3.62
N MET A 166 16.19 -7.35 2.45
CA MET A 166 15.27 -6.25 2.14
C MET A 166 13.90 -6.48 2.81
N GLN A 167 13.28 -5.42 3.29
CA GLN A 167 11.88 -5.39 3.73
C GLN A 167 10.97 -5.54 2.50
N ILE A 168 9.74 -6.01 2.69
CA ILE A 168 8.75 -6.15 1.63
C ILE A 168 7.43 -5.56 2.11
N ALA A 169 6.76 -4.79 1.25
CA ALA A 169 5.41 -4.26 1.48
C ALA A 169 4.55 -4.60 0.26
N THR A 170 3.56 -5.46 0.46
CA THR A 170 2.70 -5.91 -0.66
C THR A 170 1.28 -5.42 -0.45
N HIS A 171 0.75 -4.71 -1.46
CA HIS A 171 -0.65 -4.36 -1.55
C HIS A 171 -1.50 -5.63 -1.68
N ALA A 172 -2.47 -5.80 -0.81
CA ALA A 172 -3.46 -6.86 -0.88
C ALA A 172 -4.80 -6.35 -0.33
N ILE A 173 -5.76 -6.17 -1.22
CA ILE A 173 -7.12 -5.75 -0.89
C ILE A 173 -8.04 -6.98 -0.83
N GLY A 174 -8.00 -7.86 -1.83
CA GLY A 174 -8.80 -9.07 -1.85
C GLY A 174 -8.24 -10.21 -1.01
N ASP A 175 -9.12 -11.02 -0.45
CA ASP A 175 -8.75 -12.15 0.41
C ASP A 175 -7.97 -13.24 -0.34
N ALA A 176 -8.22 -13.46 -1.64
CA ALA A 176 -7.42 -14.39 -2.43
C ALA A 176 -6.00 -13.85 -2.73
N CYS A 177 -5.88 -12.53 -2.94
CA CYS A 177 -4.58 -11.89 -3.03
C CYS A 177 -3.80 -12.03 -1.72
N LEU A 178 -4.47 -11.79 -0.60
CA LEU A 178 -3.87 -11.92 0.73
C LEU A 178 -3.36 -13.36 0.98
N ASP A 179 -4.10 -14.40 0.57
CA ASP A 179 -3.60 -15.78 0.63
C ASP A 179 -2.31 -15.97 -0.16
N MET A 180 -2.27 -15.47 -1.39
CA MET A 180 -1.09 -15.58 -2.25
C MET A 180 0.14 -14.88 -1.63
N VAL A 181 -0.05 -13.69 -1.08
CA VAL A 181 1.02 -12.92 -0.42
C VAL A 181 1.51 -13.65 0.82
N LEU A 182 0.59 -14.11 1.68
CA LEU A 182 0.94 -14.84 2.90
C LEU A 182 1.70 -16.14 2.60
N ASP A 183 1.30 -16.88 1.56
CA ASP A 183 2.03 -18.07 1.10
C ASP A 183 3.46 -17.73 0.68
N CYS A 184 3.64 -16.68 -0.12
CA CYS A 184 4.95 -16.24 -0.57
C CYS A 184 5.85 -15.81 0.59
N TYR A 185 5.31 -15.08 1.57
CA TYR A 185 6.05 -14.65 2.75
C TYR A 185 6.43 -15.83 3.66
N GLU A 186 5.50 -16.75 3.91
CA GLU A 186 5.81 -17.97 4.68
C GLU A 186 6.93 -18.77 4.03
N ASN A 187 6.88 -18.98 2.72
CA ASN A 187 7.92 -19.73 2.01
C ASN A 187 9.27 -19.03 2.10
N ALA A 188 9.32 -17.72 1.83
CA ALA A 188 10.57 -16.97 1.89
C ALA A 188 11.18 -16.94 3.30
N LEU A 189 10.35 -16.78 4.35
CA LEU A 189 10.81 -16.82 5.74
C LEU A 189 11.20 -18.23 6.21
N LYS A 190 10.65 -19.30 5.61
CA LYS A 190 11.13 -20.68 5.85
C LYS A 190 12.49 -20.93 5.18
N GLU A 191 12.70 -20.43 3.96
CA GLU A 191 13.96 -20.55 3.24
C GLU A 191 15.08 -19.72 3.89
N HIS A 192 14.79 -18.48 4.24
CA HIS A 192 15.72 -17.54 4.86
C HIS A 192 15.06 -16.87 6.08
N PRO A 193 15.14 -17.51 7.27
CA PRO A 193 14.51 -16.99 8.48
C PRO A 193 15.09 -15.64 8.92
N ARG A 194 14.21 -14.70 9.25
CA ARG A 194 14.56 -13.37 9.78
C ARG A 194 13.63 -13.02 10.93
N THR A 195 14.15 -12.43 12.01
CA THR A 195 13.38 -12.04 13.20
C THR A 195 12.86 -10.61 13.12
N ASP A 196 13.63 -9.68 12.56
CA ASP A 196 13.24 -8.28 12.31
C ASP A 196 13.17 -8.01 10.80
N HIS A 197 12.26 -8.71 10.12
CA HIS A 197 12.09 -8.56 8.66
C HIS A 197 11.21 -7.35 8.30
N ARG A 198 10.29 -6.96 9.17
CA ARG A 198 9.29 -5.88 8.98
C ARG A 198 8.50 -5.99 7.66
N HIS A 199 8.35 -7.21 7.13
CA HIS A 199 7.49 -7.40 5.97
C HIS A 199 6.07 -6.99 6.33
N GLY A 200 5.36 -6.39 5.38
CA GLY A 200 4.03 -5.89 5.66
C GLY A 200 3.03 -6.09 4.54
N ILE A 201 1.77 -5.97 4.92
CA ILE A 201 0.62 -5.97 4.04
C ILE A 201 0.07 -4.55 3.97
N VAL A 202 -0.01 -4.00 2.77
CA VAL A 202 -0.65 -2.70 2.54
C VAL A 202 -2.14 -2.95 2.31
N HIS A 203 -2.99 -2.16 2.92
CA HIS A 203 -4.45 -2.22 2.99
C HIS A 203 -4.98 -3.32 3.90
N CYS A 204 -4.81 -4.60 3.58
CA CYS A 204 -5.41 -5.70 4.35
C CYS A 204 -6.92 -5.46 4.58
N GLN A 205 -7.65 -5.17 3.48
CA GLN A 205 -9.05 -4.77 3.56
C GLN A 205 -9.98 -5.97 3.70
N ALA A 206 -10.15 -6.77 2.63
CA ALA A 206 -10.93 -8.00 2.69
C ALA A 206 -10.06 -9.11 3.29
N SER A 207 -10.41 -9.58 4.46
CA SER A 207 -9.63 -10.59 5.19
C SER A 207 -10.52 -11.58 5.93
N ARG A 208 -10.04 -12.80 6.07
CA ARG A 208 -10.66 -13.86 6.86
C ARG A 208 -9.90 -14.05 8.18
N ALA A 209 -10.57 -14.64 9.18
CA ALA A 209 -9.97 -14.87 10.50
C ALA A 209 -8.67 -15.71 10.43
N ASP A 210 -8.64 -16.75 9.59
CA ASP A 210 -7.46 -17.60 9.40
C ASP A 210 -6.25 -16.82 8.83
N GLN A 211 -6.50 -15.82 8.00
CA GLN A 211 -5.46 -14.94 7.45
C GLN A 211 -4.91 -13.98 8.51
N LEU A 212 -5.77 -13.44 9.38
CA LEU A 212 -5.33 -12.60 10.50
C LEU A 212 -4.41 -13.37 11.46
N GLU A 213 -4.71 -14.64 11.75
CA GLU A 213 -3.84 -15.52 12.53
C GLU A 213 -2.47 -15.75 11.85
N ARG A 214 -2.43 -15.85 10.52
CA ARG A 214 -1.17 -15.99 9.76
C ARG A 214 -0.33 -14.71 9.84
N ILE A 215 -0.97 -13.53 9.73
CA ILE A 215 -0.32 -12.22 9.86
C ILE A 215 0.33 -12.10 11.23
N GLU A 216 -0.41 -12.41 12.29
CA GLU A 216 0.08 -12.42 13.68
C GLU A 216 1.28 -13.38 13.85
N LYS A 217 1.12 -14.63 13.43
CA LYS A 217 2.16 -15.67 13.55
C LYS A 217 3.47 -15.33 12.85
N MET A 218 3.40 -14.66 11.70
CA MET A 218 4.58 -14.21 10.97
C MET A 218 5.12 -12.87 11.48
N ASN A 219 4.45 -12.21 12.45
CA ASN A 219 4.81 -10.88 12.92
C ASN A 219 4.94 -9.86 11.78
N LEU A 220 3.95 -9.85 10.90
CA LEU A 220 3.90 -8.89 9.78
C LEU A 220 3.47 -7.51 10.27
N HIS A 221 3.86 -6.48 9.54
CA HIS A 221 3.33 -5.13 9.70
C HIS A 221 2.07 -4.96 8.83
N VAL A 222 1.11 -4.13 9.26
CA VAL A 222 -0.06 -3.77 8.44
C VAL A 222 -0.10 -2.27 8.25
N TYR A 223 -0.13 -1.85 6.97
CA TYR A 223 -0.27 -0.45 6.57
C TYR A 223 -1.74 -0.21 6.20
N ALA A 224 -2.54 0.17 7.19
CA ALA A 224 -3.98 0.42 7.06
C ALA A 224 -4.26 1.81 6.46
N GLN A 225 -5.44 1.97 5.89
CA GLN A 225 -5.98 3.26 5.44
C GLN A 225 -7.39 3.44 6.01
N SER A 226 -7.46 3.85 7.28
CA SER A 226 -8.75 4.02 7.95
C SER A 226 -9.64 5.06 7.26
N ILE A 227 -9.05 6.01 6.53
CA ILE A 227 -9.77 7.02 5.74
C ILE A 227 -10.63 6.39 4.65
N PHE A 228 -10.26 5.22 4.11
CA PHE A 228 -11.06 4.54 3.08
C PHE A 228 -12.48 4.18 3.56
N LEU A 229 -12.70 4.08 4.87
CA LEU A 229 -14.03 3.90 5.42
C LEU A 229 -14.98 5.06 5.12
N ASP A 230 -14.46 6.25 4.77
CA ASP A 230 -15.31 7.37 4.33
C ASP A 230 -16.17 6.97 3.12
N TYR A 231 -15.58 6.30 2.16
CA TYR A 231 -16.29 5.81 0.97
C TYR A 231 -16.75 4.35 1.11
N ASP A 232 -15.91 3.46 1.63
CA ASP A 232 -16.13 2.02 1.60
C ASP A 232 -17.31 1.58 2.48
N ASN A 233 -17.69 2.35 3.50
CA ASN A 233 -18.91 2.12 4.27
C ASN A 233 -20.17 1.95 3.40
N HIS A 234 -20.18 2.57 2.21
CA HIS A 234 -21.32 2.51 1.28
C HIS A 234 -21.33 1.26 0.41
N ILE A 235 -20.17 0.61 0.25
CA ILE A 235 -20.01 -0.46 -0.74
C ILE A 235 -19.54 -1.80 -0.17
N VAL A 236 -18.97 -1.83 1.03
CA VAL A 236 -18.28 -3.02 1.55
C VAL A 236 -19.16 -4.26 1.60
N GLU A 237 -20.38 -4.19 2.17
CA GLU A 237 -21.30 -5.33 2.19
C GLU A 237 -21.82 -5.68 0.80
N GLN A 238 -22.01 -4.66 -0.06
CA GLN A 238 -22.46 -4.88 -1.43
C GLN A 238 -21.41 -5.65 -2.24
N ARG A 239 -20.12 -5.34 -2.03
CA ARG A 239 -18.99 -5.96 -2.75
C ARG A 239 -18.63 -7.33 -2.19
N LEU A 240 -18.48 -7.43 -0.88
CA LEU A 240 -17.94 -8.63 -0.23
C LEU A 240 -19.00 -9.62 0.25
N GLY A 241 -20.26 -9.18 0.33
CA GLY A 241 -21.31 -9.93 1.03
C GLY A 241 -21.09 -9.93 2.53
N LYS A 242 -22.12 -10.27 3.28
CA LYS A 242 -22.13 -10.17 4.76
C LYS A 242 -21.05 -11.01 5.45
N GLU A 243 -20.76 -12.20 4.91
CA GLU A 243 -19.83 -13.13 5.53
C GLU A 243 -18.41 -12.54 5.53
N LEU A 244 -17.87 -12.20 4.36
CA LEU A 244 -16.51 -11.66 4.25
C LEU A 244 -16.42 -10.24 4.82
N ALA A 245 -17.45 -9.41 4.64
CA ALA A 245 -17.52 -8.08 5.24
C ALA A 245 -17.38 -8.13 6.77
N SER A 246 -17.95 -9.13 7.45
CA SER A 246 -17.89 -9.24 8.91
C SER A 246 -16.48 -9.46 9.48
N THR A 247 -15.51 -9.80 8.66
CA THR A 247 -14.10 -10.01 9.05
C THR A 247 -13.13 -9.08 8.32
N SER A 248 -13.63 -8.14 7.52
CA SER A 248 -12.84 -7.20 6.76
C SER A 248 -12.56 -5.91 7.53
N TYR A 249 -11.46 -5.22 7.21
CA TYR A 249 -11.00 -4.00 7.92
C TYR A 249 -10.80 -4.23 9.43
N ASN A 250 -10.38 -5.44 9.82
CA ASN A 250 -10.23 -5.87 11.21
C ASN A 250 -8.85 -5.50 11.79
N TRP A 251 -8.42 -4.27 11.53
CA TRP A 251 -7.12 -3.76 11.95
C TRP A 251 -6.98 -3.61 13.48
N LYS A 252 -8.11 -3.35 14.19
CA LYS A 252 -8.10 -3.31 15.65
C LYS A 252 -7.83 -4.69 16.24
N THR A 253 -8.43 -5.74 15.71
CA THR A 253 -8.16 -7.12 16.11
C THR A 253 -6.67 -7.46 15.97
N LEU A 254 -6.05 -7.13 14.83
CA LEU A 254 -4.61 -7.33 14.62
C LEU A 254 -3.78 -6.57 15.66
N LYS A 255 -4.12 -5.29 15.89
CA LYS A 255 -3.44 -4.47 16.90
C LYS A 255 -3.56 -5.03 18.29
N ASP A 256 -4.74 -5.51 18.69
CA ASP A 256 -4.98 -6.10 20.02
C ASP A 256 -4.20 -7.41 20.23
N HIS A 257 -3.90 -8.11 19.15
CA HIS A 257 -3.04 -9.30 19.14
C HIS A 257 -1.55 -8.97 19.05
N GLY A 258 -1.17 -7.67 19.08
CA GLY A 258 0.22 -7.24 19.12
C GLY A 258 0.86 -7.04 17.75
N VAL A 259 0.10 -7.15 16.67
CA VAL A 259 0.56 -6.79 15.32
C VAL A 259 0.75 -5.29 15.23
N SER A 260 1.87 -4.84 14.65
CA SER A 260 2.09 -3.42 14.37
C SER A 260 1.19 -2.97 13.24
N VAL A 261 0.30 -2.01 13.51
CA VAL A 261 -0.64 -1.44 12.54
C VAL A 261 -0.40 0.05 12.45
N SER A 262 0.10 0.51 11.30
CA SER A 262 0.20 1.93 10.95
C SER A 262 -0.97 2.36 10.08
N ASN A 263 -1.23 3.66 10.03
CA ASN A 263 -2.20 4.26 9.14
C ASN A 263 -1.53 5.24 8.17
N GLY A 264 -2.07 5.31 6.98
CA GLY A 264 -1.76 6.26 5.94
C GLY A 264 -3.03 6.67 5.21
N THR A 265 -2.88 7.48 4.17
CA THR A 265 -4.01 7.95 3.34
C THR A 265 -3.97 7.43 1.91
N ASP A 266 -2.84 6.82 1.54
CA ASP A 266 -2.62 6.37 0.16
C ASP A 266 -2.74 7.53 -0.86
N CYS A 267 -2.28 8.72 -0.44
CA CYS A 267 -2.33 9.93 -1.27
C CYS A 267 -1.63 9.67 -2.63
N PRO A 268 -2.27 9.97 -3.77
CA PRO A 268 -3.42 10.88 -3.94
C PRO A 268 -4.80 10.20 -4.00
N VAL A 269 -4.95 8.92 -3.61
CA VAL A 269 -6.27 8.27 -3.52
C VAL A 269 -7.16 9.05 -2.55
N GLU A 270 -6.61 9.38 -1.38
CA GLU A 270 -7.20 10.30 -0.43
C GLU A 270 -6.25 11.47 -0.12
N LEU A 271 -6.77 12.58 0.37
CA LEU A 271 -5.92 13.70 0.81
C LEU A 271 -5.01 13.24 1.96
N PRO A 272 -3.79 13.81 2.11
CA PRO A 272 -2.86 13.42 3.18
C PRO A 272 -3.28 13.96 4.55
N ASP A 273 -4.59 13.91 4.85
CA ASP A 273 -5.21 14.39 6.07
C ASP A 273 -5.25 13.31 7.15
N ALA A 274 -4.19 13.28 7.98
CA ALA A 274 -4.09 12.32 9.07
C ALA A 274 -5.22 12.50 10.12
N LEU A 275 -5.75 13.72 10.31
CA LEU A 275 -6.81 13.95 11.29
C LEU A 275 -8.15 13.37 10.80
N ALA A 276 -8.46 13.50 9.51
CA ALA A 276 -9.61 12.86 8.88
C ALA A 276 -9.50 11.32 9.00
N GLY A 277 -8.32 10.75 8.70
CA GLY A 277 -8.08 9.32 8.85
C GLY A 277 -8.19 8.83 10.30
N MET A 278 -7.69 9.61 11.28
CA MET A 278 -7.88 9.31 12.70
C MET A 278 -9.36 9.35 13.10
N GLN A 279 -10.15 10.31 12.56
CA GLN A 279 -11.59 10.35 12.80
C GLN A 279 -12.25 9.06 12.30
N CYS A 280 -11.98 8.62 11.06
CA CYS A 280 -12.49 7.36 10.53
C CYS A 280 -12.06 6.15 11.37
N ALA A 281 -10.80 6.09 11.84
CA ALA A 281 -10.32 5.01 12.70
C ALA A 281 -11.08 4.93 14.03
N VAL A 282 -11.45 6.07 14.62
CA VAL A 282 -12.14 6.16 15.91
C VAL A 282 -13.65 5.97 15.78
N THR A 283 -14.26 6.55 14.77
CA THR A 283 -15.74 6.55 14.62
C THR A 283 -16.25 5.40 13.77
N ARG A 284 -15.44 4.89 12.85
CA ARG A 284 -15.81 3.90 11.84
C ARG A 284 -16.98 4.35 10.96
N THR A 285 -17.16 5.66 10.82
CA THR A 285 -18.22 6.29 10.04
C THR A 285 -17.65 7.10 8.88
N SER A 286 -18.44 7.24 7.83
CA SER A 286 -18.19 8.20 6.76
C SER A 286 -18.13 9.63 7.33
N LEU A 287 -17.25 10.47 6.79
CA LEU A 287 -17.01 11.83 7.28
C LEU A 287 -18.11 12.80 6.86
N HIS A 288 -18.69 12.60 5.69
CA HIS A 288 -19.61 13.54 5.07
C HIS A 288 -21.07 13.29 5.44
N ASP A 289 -21.51 12.05 5.42
CA ASP A 289 -22.92 11.66 5.62
C ASP A 289 -23.13 10.77 6.84
N HIS A 290 -22.05 10.44 7.56
CA HIS A 290 -22.07 9.67 8.79
C HIS A 290 -22.65 8.23 8.66
N VAL A 291 -22.61 7.65 7.46
CA VAL A 291 -22.94 6.24 7.25
C VAL A 291 -21.99 5.36 8.07
N GLY A 292 -22.53 4.34 8.71
CA GLY A 292 -21.82 3.48 9.67
C GLY A 292 -22.42 3.61 11.08
N PRO A 293 -21.73 3.23 12.17
CA PRO A 293 -20.36 2.74 12.18
C PRO A 293 -20.25 1.31 11.60
N TYR A 294 -19.25 1.07 10.78
CA TYR A 294 -18.93 -0.25 10.26
C TYR A 294 -18.05 -1.01 11.26
N LEU A 295 -18.54 -2.17 11.75
CA LEU A 295 -17.87 -2.99 12.77
C LEU A 295 -17.36 -2.10 13.93
N PRO A 296 -18.26 -1.52 14.76
CA PRO A 296 -17.87 -0.55 15.80
C PRO A 296 -16.89 -1.12 16.82
N GLU A 297 -16.83 -2.45 17.01
CA GLU A 297 -15.85 -3.14 17.85
C GLU A 297 -14.42 -3.04 17.29
N GLN A 298 -14.26 -2.68 16.00
CA GLN A 298 -12.97 -2.43 15.37
C GLN A 298 -12.52 -0.95 15.46
N ALA A 299 -13.23 -0.14 16.25
CA ALA A 299 -12.86 1.25 16.46
C ALA A 299 -11.56 1.35 17.27
N PHE A 300 -10.66 2.21 16.85
CA PHE A 300 -9.48 2.59 17.62
C PHE A 300 -9.88 3.61 18.70
N SER A 301 -9.22 3.56 19.86
CA SER A 301 -9.22 4.73 20.75
C SER A 301 -8.48 5.90 20.07
N VAL A 302 -8.72 7.13 20.53
CA VAL A 302 -8.01 8.32 20.02
C VAL A 302 -6.49 8.15 20.13
N LYS A 303 -6.01 7.55 21.23
CA LYS A 303 -4.58 7.29 21.42
C LYS A 303 -4.06 6.28 20.39
N GLU A 304 -4.76 5.18 20.16
CA GLU A 304 -4.35 4.18 19.18
C GLU A 304 -4.35 4.75 17.76
N ALA A 305 -5.33 5.58 17.42
CA ALA A 305 -5.37 6.27 16.14
C ALA A 305 -4.16 7.20 15.98
N LEU A 306 -3.83 8.01 17.00
CA LEU A 306 -2.63 8.85 17.01
C LEU A 306 -1.35 8.03 16.89
N ASP A 307 -1.20 6.97 17.69
CA ASP A 307 -0.03 6.08 17.64
C ASP A 307 0.14 5.46 16.24
N SER A 308 -0.95 5.11 15.56
CA SER A 308 -0.91 4.49 14.23
C SER A 308 -0.39 5.43 13.13
N TYR A 309 -0.60 6.75 13.25
CA TYR A 309 -0.05 7.76 12.34
C TYR A 309 1.33 8.28 12.75
N THR A 310 1.87 7.84 13.89
CA THR A 310 3.13 8.34 14.44
C THR A 310 4.10 7.20 14.76
N ILE A 311 4.00 6.61 15.95
CA ILE A 311 4.95 5.61 16.45
C ILE A 311 4.90 4.32 15.62
N GLU A 312 3.72 3.84 15.27
CA GLU A 312 3.57 2.62 14.47
C GLU A 312 4.04 2.83 13.02
N SER A 313 3.78 4.01 12.44
CA SER A 313 4.32 4.36 11.11
C SER A 313 5.85 4.41 11.13
N ALA A 314 6.47 4.95 12.19
CA ALA A 314 7.92 4.96 12.34
C ALA A 314 8.52 3.55 12.56
N LYS A 315 7.77 2.59 13.10
CA LYS A 315 8.22 1.18 13.18
C LYS A 315 8.22 0.47 11.83
N GLY A 316 7.35 0.90 10.92
CA GLY A 316 7.25 0.37 9.55
C GLY A 316 8.34 0.88 8.61
N SER A 317 9.18 1.83 9.07
CA SER A 317 10.24 2.47 8.27
C SER A 317 11.63 2.07 8.74
#